data_880ec06b3e3adc5a0ede54a23e9ef3bf
#
_entry.id   880ec06b3e3adc5a0ede54a23e9ef3bf
#
_cell.length_a   1.000
_cell.length_b   1.000
_cell.length_c   1.000
_cell.angle_alpha   90.00
_cell.angle_beta   90.00
_cell.angle_gamma   90.00
#
_symmetry.space_group_name_H-M   'P 1'
#
loop_
_entity.id
_entity.type
_entity.pdbx_description
1 polymer ?
#
loop_
_entity_poly.entity_id
_entity_poly.type
_entity_poly.pdbx_seq_one_letter_code
_entity_poly.pdbx_strand_id
1 'polypeptide(L)'
;MARSGIAGISAAFSGLSLRYWFVMPIEDQQQAAQKIAGFLSTLNKLGGMRLKYRILAGDGTTGPMGSLCVELAGPDAPLTTQHNGEMLRALETISAQILRLDQREQDLVSFDAENFKALHEQELRLQAETAAEKVRRTGIPYAFPPMNSRERRLMHMVFKEIEGVETASSGEGQERFLAVFPAGKTDLPVTPPVRPRGFGRR
;
A
#
# COMPACT_ATOMS: atom_id res chain seq x y z
N MET A 1 0.11 -54.14 19.93
CA MET A 1 -0.89 -54.29 18.87
C MET A 1 -1.92 -53.19 19.01
N ALA A 2 -1.94 -52.24 18.10
CA ALA A 2 -3.08 -51.55 17.55
C ALA A 2 -2.58 -50.34 16.72
N ARG A 3 -2.55 -50.52 15.43
CA ARG A 3 -2.43 -49.44 14.44
C ARG A 3 -3.75 -48.70 14.41
N SER A 4 -3.73 -47.39 14.53
CA SER A 4 -4.88 -46.56 14.20
C SER A 4 -4.47 -45.60 13.09
N GLY A 5 -5.17 -45.68 11.96
CA GLY A 5 -4.91 -45.05 10.70
C GLY A 5 -5.26 -43.55 10.71
N ILE A 6 -4.46 -42.82 10.01
CA ILE A 6 -4.73 -41.44 9.62
C ILE A 6 -5.66 -41.51 8.39
N ALA A 7 -6.93 -41.24 8.64
CA ALA A 7 -7.91 -41.09 7.57
C ALA A 7 -7.72 -39.74 6.90
N GLY A 8 -7.66 -39.76 5.56
CA GLY A 8 -7.44 -38.61 4.70
C GLY A 8 -8.51 -37.53 4.82
N ILE A 9 -8.08 -36.31 4.83
CA ILE A 9 -8.91 -35.14 4.53
C ILE A 9 -8.60 -34.75 3.09
N SER A 10 -9.34 -35.36 2.17
CA SER A 10 -9.48 -34.86 0.81
C SER A 10 -10.52 -33.74 0.87
N ALA A 11 -10.08 -32.49 0.99
CA ALA A 11 -10.94 -31.34 0.81
C ALA A 11 -10.64 -30.74 -0.56
N ALA A 12 -11.63 -30.85 -1.43
CA ALA A 12 -11.71 -30.19 -2.72
C ALA A 12 -11.58 -28.68 -2.56
N PHE A 13 -10.43 -28.13 -2.92
CA PHE A 13 -10.24 -26.71 -3.18
C PHE A 13 -10.29 -26.51 -4.70
N SER A 14 -11.50 -26.42 -5.23
CA SER A 14 -11.75 -25.93 -6.58
C SER A 14 -12.00 -24.42 -6.50
N GLY A 15 -11.11 -23.62 -7.08
CA GLY A 15 -11.48 -22.31 -7.63
C GLY A 15 -11.15 -21.08 -6.83
N LEU A 16 -9.99 -20.99 -6.18
CA LEU A 16 -9.43 -19.70 -5.79
C LEU A 16 -8.03 -19.55 -6.42
N SER A 17 -7.95 -18.55 -7.28
CA SER A 17 -6.79 -18.14 -8.06
C SER A 17 -5.47 -18.33 -7.33
N LEU A 18 -4.62 -19.22 -7.86
CA LEU A 18 -3.21 -19.45 -7.51
C LEU A 18 -2.35 -18.20 -7.78
N ARG A 19 -2.54 -17.15 -7.01
CA ARG A 19 -1.70 -15.93 -7.05
C ARG A 19 -1.20 -15.46 -5.68
N TYR A 20 -1.42 -16.22 -4.63
CA TYR A 20 -0.64 -16.06 -3.42
C TYR A 20 0.68 -16.84 -3.58
N TRP A 21 1.62 -16.24 -4.31
CA TRP A 21 2.98 -16.69 -4.27
C TRP A 21 3.47 -16.57 -2.82
N PHE A 22 3.92 -17.68 -2.34
CA PHE A 22 4.42 -17.98 -1.01
C PHE A 22 5.44 -16.91 -0.58
N VAL A 23 4.97 -15.88 0.09
CA VAL A 23 5.83 -14.97 0.84
C VAL A 23 6.15 -15.73 2.12
N MET A 24 7.42 -16.06 2.35
CA MET A 24 7.80 -16.78 3.56
C MET A 24 7.53 -15.88 4.77
N PRO A 25 6.78 -16.37 5.77
CA PRO A 25 6.54 -15.58 6.97
C PRO A 25 7.87 -15.27 7.67
N ILE A 26 7.92 -14.17 8.40
CA ILE A 26 9.07 -13.85 9.25
C ILE A 26 9.19 -14.98 10.28
N GLU A 27 10.27 -15.77 10.20
CA GLU A 27 10.46 -16.97 11.02
C GLU A 27 10.52 -16.64 12.51
N ASP A 28 11.15 -15.53 12.88
CA ASP A 28 11.23 -15.05 14.26
C ASP A 28 10.65 -13.63 14.36
N GLN A 29 9.33 -13.56 14.46
CA GLN A 29 8.61 -12.30 14.61
C GLN A 29 9.00 -11.55 15.87
N GLN A 30 9.35 -12.25 16.95
CA GLN A 30 9.73 -11.62 18.21
C GLN A 30 11.08 -10.91 18.06
N GLN A 31 12.06 -11.56 17.46
CA GLN A 31 13.37 -10.95 17.20
C GLN A 31 13.23 -9.79 16.21
N ALA A 32 12.42 -9.95 15.17
CA ALA A 32 12.14 -8.89 14.20
C ALA A 32 11.48 -7.67 14.85
N ALA A 33 10.49 -7.88 15.71
CA ALA A 33 9.85 -6.81 16.48
C ALA A 33 10.84 -6.08 17.39
N GLN A 34 11.76 -6.79 18.03
CA GLN A 34 12.81 -6.18 18.87
C GLN A 34 13.75 -5.29 18.04
N LYS A 35 14.15 -5.74 16.84
CA LYS A 35 15.00 -4.93 15.93
C LYS A 35 14.27 -3.65 15.50
N ILE A 36 13.00 -3.74 15.12
CA ILE A 36 12.17 -2.58 14.75
C ILE A 36 12.01 -1.64 15.96
N ALA A 37 11.74 -2.16 17.14
CA ALA A 37 11.62 -1.36 18.37
C ALA A 37 12.92 -0.61 18.70
N GLY A 38 14.08 -1.26 18.53
CA GLY A 38 15.39 -0.65 18.67
C GLY A 38 15.62 0.49 17.69
N PHE A 39 15.26 0.29 16.43
CA PHE A 39 15.30 1.32 15.39
C PHE A 39 14.42 2.53 15.73
N LEU A 40 13.16 2.31 16.10
CA LEU A 40 12.23 3.38 16.47
C LEU A 40 12.70 4.14 17.74
N SER A 41 13.24 3.42 18.72
CA SER A 41 13.86 4.05 19.90
C SER A 41 15.02 4.95 19.53
N THR A 42 15.86 4.52 18.59
CA THR A 42 16.99 5.31 18.08
C THR A 42 16.50 6.54 17.32
N LEU A 43 15.49 6.38 16.46
CA LEU A 43 14.86 7.47 15.75
C LEU A 43 14.28 8.53 16.71
N ASN A 44 13.61 8.11 17.77
CA ASN A 44 13.10 9.02 18.80
C ASN A 44 14.24 9.77 19.51
N LYS A 45 15.31 9.08 19.92
CA LYS A 45 16.42 9.68 20.66
C LYS A 45 17.26 10.63 19.81
N LEU A 46 17.66 10.20 18.62
CA LEU A 46 18.55 10.94 17.74
C LEU A 46 17.81 11.91 16.81
N GLY A 47 16.64 11.52 16.34
CA GLY A 47 15.78 12.35 15.49
C GLY A 47 14.94 13.36 16.26
N GLY A 48 14.93 13.30 17.60
CA GLY A 48 14.14 14.19 18.44
C GLY A 48 12.63 14.00 18.29
N MET A 49 12.20 12.87 17.75
CA MET A 49 10.77 12.57 17.54
C MET A 49 10.12 12.02 18.81
N ARG A 50 8.84 12.29 18.96
CA ARG A 50 8.01 11.83 20.10
C ARG A 50 6.94 10.87 19.61
N LEU A 51 7.40 9.76 19.00
CA LEU A 51 6.55 8.69 18.53
C LEU A 51 6.36 7.63 19.61
N LYS A 52 5.12 7.24 19.84
CA LYS A 52 4.73 6.00 20.53
C LYS A 52 4.45 4.97 19.46
N TYR A 53 4.71 3.71 19.74
CA TYR A 53 4.47 2.64 18.78
C TYR A 53 3.96 1.37 19.46
N ARG A 54 3.19 0.61 18.71
CA ARG A 54 2.74 -0.73 19.05
C ARG A 54 3.06 -1.65 17.88
N ILE A 55 3.71 -2.77 18.13
CA ILE A 55 4.05 -3.75 17.10
C ILE A 55 3.16 -4.95 17.29
N LEU A 56 2.42 -5.31 16.26
CA LEU A 56 1.47 -6.41 16.21
C LEU A 56 1.95 -7.45 15.21
N ALA A 57 1.82 -8.72 15.56
CA ALA A 57 2.01 -9.81 14.62
C ALA A 57 0.77 -9.92 13.71
N GLY A 58 0.98 -10.07 12.42
CA GLY A 58 -0.09 -10.32 11.46
C GLY A 58 -0.63 -11.74 11.64
N ASP A 59 -1.91 -11.83 11.93
CA ASP A 59 -2.66 -13.06 12.19
C ASP A 59 -3.71 -13.40 11.11
N GLY A 60 -3.64 -12.69 9.98
CA GLY A 60 -4.62 -12.76 8.89
C GLY A 60 -5.76 -11.76 9.03
N THR A 61 -5.99 -11.19 10.21
CA THR A 61 -6.97 -10.11 10.45
C THR A 61 -6.30 -8.73 10.52
N THR A 62 -5.21 -8.63 11.27
CA THR A 62 -4.42 -7.39 11.44
C THR A 62 -3.45 -7.17 10.28
N GLY A 63 -3.16 -8.22 9.50
CA GLY A 63 -2.24 -8.19 8.34
C GLY A 63 -1.98 -9.60 7.84
N PRO A 64 -1.20 -9.77 6.77
CA PRO A 64 -0.83 -11.09 6.26
C PRO A 64 -0.22 -11.96 7.36
N MET A 65 -0.50 -13.27 7.31
CA MET A 65 0.12 -14.22 8.24
C MET A 65 1.64 -14.08 8.19
N GLY A 66 2.27 -13.98 9.37
CA GLY A 66 3.72 -13.86 9.47
C GLY A 66 4.27 -12.46 9.19
N SER A 67 3.42 -11.45 9.04
CA SER A 67 3.84 -10.04 8.91
C SER A 67 3.95 -9.34 10.27
N LEU A 68 4.51 -8.13 10.26
CA LEU A 68 4.53 -7.21 11.40
C LEU A 68 3.83 -5.91 11.02
N CYS A 69 2.82 -5.54 11.82
CA CYS A 69 2.14 -4.26 11.69
C CYS A 69 2.58 -3.33 12.82
N VAL A 70 3.09 -2.16 12.49
CA VAL A 70 3.57 -1.15 13.43
C VAL A 70 2.61 0.03 13.40
N GLU A 71 1.88 0.21 14.48
CA GLU A 71 1.01 1.37 14.66
C GLU A 71 1.77 2.48 15.38
N LEU A 72 1.80 3.64 14.77
CA LEU A 72 2.43 4.85 15.30
C LEU A 72 1.37 5.77 15.90
N ALA A 73 1.71 6.36 17.05
CA ALA A 73 0.90 7.35 17.75
C ALA A 73 1.81 8.41 18.39
N GLY A 74 1.24 9.41 19.02
CA GLY A 74 1.97 10.44 19.74
C GLY A 74 1.95 11.80 19.04
N PRO A 75 2.58 12.82 19.67
CA PRO A 75 2.49 14.20 19.17
C PRO A 75 3.01 14.40 17.76
N ASP A 76 4.00 13.61 17.35
CA ASP A 76 4.63 13.72 16.04
C ASP A 76 4.13 12.67 15.03
N ALA A 77 3.12 11.85 15.39
CA ALA A 77 2.49 10.90 14.47
C ALA A 77 1.91 11.56 13.19
N PRO A 78 1.27 12.75 13.25
CA PRO A 78 0.78 13.41 12.05
C PRO A 78 1.88 13.79 11.05
N LEU A 79 3.13 13.94 11.49
CA LEU A 79 4.25 14.19 10.57
C LEU A 79 4.51 12.98 9.67
N THR A 80 4.24 11.76 10.15
CA THR A 80 4.50 10.53 9.40
C THR A 80 3.51 10.30 8.27
N THR A 81 2.33 10.92 8.33
CA THR A 81 1.26 10.81 7.33
C THR A 81 1.33 11.89 6.25
N GLN A 82 2.18 12.90 6.41
CA GLN A 82 2.37 13.96 5.42
C GLN A 82 2.89 13.41 4.09
N HIS A 83 2.66 14.17 3.01
CA HIS A 83 3.09 13.81 1.65
C HIS A 83 2.65 12.39 1.24
N ASN A 84 1.37 12.08 1.47
CA ASN A 84 0.79 10.76 1.19
C ASN A 84 1.50 9.62 1.93
N GLY A 85 1.94 9.84 3.18
CA GLY A 85 2.61 8.84 3.99
C GLY A 85 4.02 8.46 3.49
N GLU A 86 4.76 9.40 2.88
CA GLU A 86 6.12 9.15 2.40
C GLU A 86 7.03 8.67 3.53
N MET A 87 6.91 9.24 4.73
CA MET A 87 7.67 8.81 5.88
C MET A 87 7.30 7.39 6.34
N LEU A 88 6.02 7.02 6.32
CA LEU A 88 5.60 5.64 6.63
C LEU A 88 6.28 4.65 5.67
N ARG A 89 6.29 4.94 4.37
CA ARG A 89 6.96 4.10 3.37
C ARG A 89 8.48 4.04 3.57
N ALA A 90 9.11 5.14 3.97
CA ALA A 90 10.53 5.15 4.30
C ALA A 90 10.83 4.26 5.51
N LEU A 91 10.01 4.31 6.55
CA LEU A 91 10.11 3.44 7.73
C LEU A 91 9.93 1.96 7.36
N GLU A 92 8.97 1.63 6.49
CA GLU A 92 8.77 0.28 5.93
C GLU A 92 10.04 -0.22 5.22
N THR A 93 10.58 0.61 4.31
CA THR A 93 11.78 0.26 3.54
C THR A 93 13.00 0.03 4.43
N ILE A 94 13.25 0.94 5.40
CA ILE A 94 14.38 0.82 6.32
C ILE A 94 14.21 -0.41 7.21
N SER A 95 13.00 -0.66 7.72
CA SER A 95 12.71 -1.83 8.55
C SER A 95 12.90 -3.14 7.78
N ALA A 96 12.47 -3.21 6.54
CA ALA A 96 12.71 -4.36 5.66
C ALA A 96 14.22 -4.60 5.46
N GLN A 97 15.01 -3.55 5.29
CA GLN A 97 16.48 -3.66 5.17
C GLN A 97 17.13 -4.13 6.49
N ILE A 98 16.69 -3.62 7.65
CA ILE A 98 17.17 -4.05 8.99
C ILE A 98 16.89 -5.55 9.19
N LEU A 99 15.75 -6.02 8.72
CA LEU A 99 15.34 -7.42 8.80
C LEU A 99 15.95 -8.28 7.69
N ARG A 100 16.61 -7.67 6.69
CA ARG A 100 17.19 -8.32 5.51
C ARG A 100 16.16 -9.05 4.67
N LEU A 101 14.95 -8.49 4.61
CA LEU A 101 13.88 -9.00 3.76
C LEU A 101 14.20 -8.74 2.29
N ASP A 102 13.88 -9.69 1.43
CA ASP A 102 14.03 -9.51 0.00
C ASP A 102 12.92 -8.61 -0.58
N GLN A 103 13.01 -8.31 -1.88
CA GLN A 103 12.05 -7.40 -2.53
C GLN A 103 10.60 -7.93 -2.53
N ARG A 104 10.40 -9.23 -2.39
CA ARG A 104 9.07 -9.86 -2.34
C ARG A 104 8.49 -9.86 -0.92
N GLU A 105 9.36 -9.80 0.07
CA GLU A 105 9.04 -9.86 1.49
C GLU A 105 8.87 -8.47 2.13
N GLN A 106 9.13 -7.38 1.40
CA GLN A 106 9.02 -6.02 1.91
C GLN A 106 7.61 -5.69 2.44
N ASP A 107 6.58 -6.29 1.88
CA ASP A 107 5.19 -6.13 2.32
C ASP A 107 4.89 -6.84 3.66
N LEU A 108 5.83 -7.62 4.22
CA LEU A 108 5.70 -8.25 5.54
C LEU A 108 5.86 -7.26 6.70
N VAL A 109 6.36 -6.06 6.45
CA VAL A 109 6.43 -5.00 7.46
C VAL A 109 5.59 -3.82 6.99
N SER A 110 4.62 -3.45 7.81
CA SER A 110 3.69 -2.37 7.51
C SER A 110 3.69 -1.36 8.64
N PHE A 111 3.76 -0.07 8.33
CA PHE A 111 3.59 1.03 9.27
C PHE A 111 2.30 1.77 8.99
N ASP A 112 1.56 2.10 10.04
CA ASP A 112 0.38 2.95 9.95
C ASP A 112 0.35 3.96 11.09
N ALA A 113 -0.33 5.06 10.91
CA ALA A 113 -0.56 6.07 11.93
C ALA A 113 -1.99 6.59 11.80
N GLU A 114 -2.76 6.51 12.89
CA GLU A 114 -4.12 7.06 12.96
C GLU A 114 -5.06 6.52 11.84
N ASN A 115 -4.91 5.27 11.45
CA ASN A 115 -5.63 4.63 10.34
C ASN A 115 -5.44 5.34 8.98
N PHE A 116 -4.30 5.99 8.78
CA PHE A 116 -4.01 6.74 7.56
C PHE A 116 -4.21 5.91 6.29
N LYS A 117 -3.73 4.66 6.28
CA LYS A 117 -3.85 3.80 5.10
C LYS A 117 -5.29 3.54 4.68
N ALA A 118 -6.16 3.25 5.66
CA ALA A 118 -7.58 3.00 5.39
C ALA A 118 -8.29 4.27 4.92
N LEU A 119 -8.02 5.41 5.55
CA LEU A 119 -8.59 6.70 5.16
C LEU A 119 -8.12 7.12 3.76
N HIS A 120 -6.83 6.96 3.47
CA HIS A 120 -6.27 7.27 2.16
C HIS A 120 -6.84 6.37 1.05
N GLU A 121 -7.04 5.08 1.33
CA GLU A 121 -7.71 4.18 0.38
C GLU A 121 -9.16 4.60 0.11
N GLN A 122 -9.91 5.00 1.12
CA GLN A 122 -11.27 5.51 0.96
C GLN A 122 -11.29 6.81 0.15
N GLU A 123 -10.34 7.70 0.38
CA GLU A 123 -10.19 8.94 -0.40
C GLU A 123 -9.92 8.64 -1.87
N LEU A 124 -9.00 7.72 -2.18
CA LEU A 124 -8.70 7.31 -3.55
C LEU A 124 -9.93 6.67 -4.23
N ARG A 125 -10.71 5.87 -3.52
CA ARG A 125 -11.96 5.30 -4.05
C ARG A 125 -12.97 6.38 -4.41
N LEU A 126 -13.19 7.35 -3.53
CA LEU A 126 -14.09 8.48 -3.78
C LEU A 126 -13.63 9.35 -4.96
N GLN A 127 -12.32 9.60 -5.05
CA GLN A 127 -11.74 10.29 -6.20
C GLN A 127 -11.95 9.51 -7.51
N ALA A 128 -11.83 8.18 -7.48
CA ALA A 128 -12.08 7.32 -8.64
C ALA A 128 -13.53 7.41 -9.12
N GLU A 129 -14.50 7.30 -8.20
CA GLU A 129 -15.92 7.42 -8.52
C GLU A 129 -16.26 8.78 -9.14
N THR A 130 -15.76 9.86 -8.54
CA THR A 130 -15.94 11.23 -9.05
C THR A 130 -15.34 11.42 -10.44
N ALA A 131 -14.15 10.89 -10.67
CA ALA A 131 -13.48 10.95 -11.97
C ALA A 131 -14.23 10.12 -13.03
N ALA A 132 -14.70 8.93 -12.67
CA ALA A 132 -15.48 8.07 -13.57
C ALA A 132 -16.79 8.75 -14.01
N GLU A 133 -17.51 9.36 -13.07
CA GLU A 133 -18.72 10.10 -13.38
C GLU A 133 -18.44 11.29 -14.33
N LYS A 134 -17.37 12.05 -14.05
CA LYS A 134 -16.95 13.15 -14.92
C LYS A 134 -16.62 12.67 -16.32
N VAL A 135 -15.83 11.61 -16.47
CA VAL A 135 -15.44 11.04 -17.77
C VAL A 135 -16.65 10.53 -18.52
N ARG A 136 -17.57 9.81 -17.87
CA ARG A 136 -18.82 9.34 -18.49
C ARG A 136 -19.70 10.47 -19.01
N ARG A 137 -19.81 11.55 -18.23
CA ARG A 137 -20.66 12.71 -18.58
C ARG A 137 -20.07 13.55 -19.71
N THR A 138 -18.74 13.77 -19.69
CA THR A 138 -18.08 14.70 -20.62
C THR A 138 -17.50 14.02 -21.84
N GLY A 139 -17.23 12.71 -21.78
CA GLY A 139 -16.46 12.00 -22.81
C GLY A 139 -14.99 12.38 -22.89
N ILE A 140 -14.50 13.22 -21.97
CA ILE A 140 -13.12 13.73 -21.94
C ILE A 140 -12.30 12.92 -20.94
N PRO A 141 -11.13 12.40 -21.33
CA PRO A 141 -10.24 11.70 -20.43
C PRO A 141 -9.82 12.55 -19.22
N TYR A 142 -9.60 11.89 -18.08
CA TYR A 142 -9.13 12.55 -16.87
C TYR A 142 -7.78 11.97 -16.43
N ALA A 143 -6.80 12.82 -16.14
CA ALA A 143 -5.51 12.42 -15.61
C ALA A 143 -5.42 12.74 -14.12
N PHE A 144 -5.08 11.73 -13.32
CA PHE A 144 -4.75 11.91 -11.91
C PHE A 144 -3.35 12.51 -11.74
N PRO A 145 -3.06 13.17 -10.62
CA PRO A 145 -1.69 13.53 -10.28
C PRO A 145 -0.75 12.32 -10.30
N PRO A 146 0.56 12.53 -10.48
CA PRO A 146 1.53 11.46 -10.35
C PRO A 146 1.40 10.75 -9.00
N MET A 147 1.38 9.43 -9.03
CA MET A 147 1.19 8.59 -7.86
C MET A 147 2.11 7.37 -7.90
N ASN A 148 2.37 6.79 -6.75
CA ASN A 148 3.22 5.61 -6.64
C ASN A 148 2.58 4.35 -7.25
N SER A 149 3.35 3.28 -7.42
CA SER A 149 2.89 2.06 -8.08
C SER A 149 1.77 1.35 -7.32
N ARG A 150 1.76 1.43 -5.99
CA ARG A 150 0.74 0.83 -5.14
C ARG A 150 -0.60 1.57 -5.29
N GLU A 151 -0.58 2.90 -5.24
CA GLU A 151 -1.77 3.75 -5.47
C GLU A 151 -2.33 3.52 -6.87
N ARG A 152 -1.47 3.51 -7.92
CA ARG A 152 -1.93 3.25 -9.29
C ARG A 152 -2.58 1.87 -9.44
N ARG A 153 -2.01 0.85 -8.78
CA ARG A 153 -2.59 -0.49 -8.78
C ARG A 153 -3.96 -0.52 -8.08
N LEU A 154 -4.06 0.13 -6.91
CA LEU A 154 -5.33 0.26 -6.18
C LEU A 154 -6.39 0.92 -7.05
N MET A 155 -6.06 2.07 -7.64
CA MET A 155 -6.96 2.80 -8.53
C MET A 155 -7.38 1.96 -9.75
N HIS A 156 -6.45 1.24 -10.37
CA HIS A 156 -6.79 0.31 -11.45
C HIS A 156 -7.80 -0.77 -11.01
N MET A 157 -7.64 -1.29 -9.80
CA MET A 157 -8.58 -2.30 -9.27
C MET A 157 -9.96 -1.70 -9.02
N VAL A 158 -10.03 -0.51 -8.43
CA VAL A 158 -11.28 0.22 -8.20
C VAL A 158 -12.00 0.50 -9.54
N PHE A 159 -11.27 0.99 -10.54
CA PHE A 159 -11.88 1.27 -11.85
C PHE A 159 -12.35 0.03 -12.62
N LYS A 160 -11.80 -1.15 -12.33
CA LYS A 160 -12.33 -2.40 -12.90
C LYS A 160 -13.74 -2.75 -12.43
N GLU A 161 -14.13 -2.25 -11.27
CA GLU A 161 -15.46 -2.43 -10.70
C GLU A 161 -16.46 -1.39 -11.21
N ILE A 162 -15.97 -0.33 -11.90
CA ILE A 162 -16.76 0.78 -12.40
C ILE A 162 -16.99 0.62 -13.92
N GLU A 163 -18.22 0.42 -14.31
CA GLU A 163 -18.60 0.28 -15.73
C GLU A 163 -18.46 1.61 -16.51
N GLY A 164 -18.20 1.50 -17.80
CA GLY A 164 -18.19 2.64 -18.74
C GLY A 164 -16.93 3.46 -18.78
N VAL A 165 -15.88 3.05 -18.07
CA VAL A 165 -14.56 3.68 -18.07
C VAL A 165 -13.44 2.64 -18.17
N GLU A 166 -12.31 3.06 -18.71
CA GLU A 166 -11.08 2.28 -18.80
C GLU A 166 -9.91 3.10 -18.26
N THR A 167 -8.84 2.44 -17.84
CA THR A 167 -7.68 3.12 -17.27
C THR A 167 -6.38 2.69 -17.92
N ALA A 168 -5.48 3.65 -18.08
CA ALA A 168 -4.10 3.39 -18.50
C ALA A 168 -3.11 4.16 -17.62
N SER A 169 -1.93 3.57 -17.37
CA SER A 169 -0.82 4.26 -16.71
C SER A 169 0.09 4.88 -17.76
N SER A 170 0.37 6.18 -17.66
CA SER A 170 1.24 6.92 -18.57
C SER A 170 2.33 7.66 -17.80
N GLY A 171 3.40 8.08 -18.50
CA GLY A 171 4.56 8.74 -17.91
C GLY A 171 5.61 7.75 -17.38
N GLU A 172 6.73 8.28 -16.87
CA GLU A 172 7.88 7.51 -16.40
C GLU A 172 8.30 7.92 -14.99
N GLY A 173 8.90 6.97 -14.28
CA GLY A 173 9.47 7.20 -12.95
C GLY A 173 8.47 7.83 -11.97
N GLN A 174 8.87 8.94 -11.35
CA GLN A 174 8.06 9.68 -10.37
C GLN A 174 6.93 10.52 -11.01
N GLU A 175 6.99 10.78 -12.30
CA GLU A 175 5.97 11.51 -13.05
C GLU A 175 4.89 10.58 -13.61
N ARG A 176 4.93 9.30 -13.26
CA ARG A 176 3.96 8.32 -13.74
C ARG A 176 2.61 8.51 -13.08
N PHE A 177 1.57 8.66 -13.90
CA PHE A 177 0.20 8.93 -13.47
C PHE A 177 -0.79 7.91 -14.04
N LEU A 178 -2.01 7.92 -13.53
CA LEU A 178 -3.14 7.17 -14.03
C LEU A 178 -4.04 8.08 -14.85
N ALA A 179 -4.42 7.62 -16.03
CA ALA A 179 -5.43 8.27 -16.86
C ALA A 179 -6.69 7.40 -16.95
N VAL A 180 -7.85 8.04 -16.93
CA VAL A 180 -9.16 7.41 -17.06
C VAL A 180 -9.79 7.87 -18.36
N PHE A 181 -10.32 6.93 -19.13
CA PHE A 181 -10.90 7.13 -20.46
C PHE A 181 -12.36 6.63 -20.47
N PRO A 182 -13.19 7.17 -21.39
CA PRO A 182 -14.45 6.50 -21.72
C PRO A 182 -14.16 5.10 -22.28
N ALA A 183 -15.01 4.13 -22.00
CA ALA A 183 -14.83 2.76 -22.48
C ALA A 183 -14.63 2.70 -24.00
N GLY A 184 -13.65 1.92 -24.43
CA GLY A 184 -13.27 1.75 -25.85
C GLY A 184 -12.56 2.95 -26.50
N LYS A 185 -12.10 3.93 -25.74
CA LYS A 185 -11.44 5.15 -26.25
C LYS A 185 -10.13 5.49 -25.53
N THR A 186 -9.31 4.48 -25.28
CA THR A 186 -8.01 4.65 -24.59
C THR A 186 -6.93 5.35 -25.42
N ASP A 187 -7.17 5.58 -26.71
CA ASP A 187 -6.32 6.29 -27.66
C ASP A 187 -6.50 7.82 -27.62
N LEU A 188 -7.48 8.33 -26.88
CA LEU A 188 -7.69 9.76 -26.75
C LEU A 188 -6.47 10.45 -26.10
N PRO A 189 -6.10 11.66 -26.58
CA PRO A 189 -5.01 12.40 -25.98
C PRO A 189 -5.32 12.81 -24.54
N VAL A 190 -4.38 12.57 -23.63
CA VAL A 190 -4.48 12.96 -22.23
C VAL A 190 -3.45 14.03 -21.93
N THR A 191 -3.90 15.16 -21.43
CA THR A 191 -3.01 16.19 -20.92
C THR A 191 -2.46 15.75 -19.56
N PRO A 192 -1.12 15.59 -19.42
CA PRO A 192 -0.53 15.30 -18.13
C PRO A 192 -0.93 16.34 -17.08
N PRO A 193 -1.16 15.94 -15.84
CA PRO A 193 -1.50 16.89 -14.79
C PRO A 193 -0.33 17.84 -14.55
N VAL A 194 -0.60 19.13 -14.60
CA VAL A 194 0.40 20.16 -14.28
C VAL A 194 0.66 20.10 -12.78
N ARG A 195 1.87 19.74 -12.36
CA ARG A 195 2.26 19.92 -10.96
C ARG A 195 2.17 21.40 -10.60
N PRO A 196 1.49 21.79 -9.53
CA PRO A 196 1.69 23.13 -9.00
C PRO A 196 3.19 23.30 -8.77
N ARG A 197 3.81 24.29 -9.41
CA ARG A 197 5.22 24.61 -9.20
C ARG A 197 5.38 24.87 -7.72
N GLY A 198 5.98 23.92 -7.01
CA GLY A 198 6.35 24.12 -5.63
C GLY A 198 7.17 25.39 -5.52
N PHE A 199 6.82 26.25 -4.59
CA PHE A 199 7.62 27.42 -4.24
C PHE A 199 9.07 26.97 -4.08
N GLY A 200 9.91 27.37 -5.05
CA GLY A 200 11.32 27.04 -5.05
C GLY A 200 11.93 27.51 -3.73
N ARG A 201 12.61 26.59 -3.05
CA ARG A 201 13.52 26.95 -1.99
C ARG A 201 14.54 27.95 -2.57
N ARG A 202 14.48 29.18 -2.13
CA ARG A 202 15.62 30.08 -2.12
C ARG A 202 16.47 29.79 -0.90
#